data_f27b22f94899cfcabc1c90518612ced0
#
_entry.id   f27b22f94899cfcabc1c90518612ced0
#
_cell.length_a   1.000
_cell.length_b   1.000
_cell.length_c   1.000
_cell.angle_alpha   90.00
_cell.angle_beta   90.00
_cell.angle_gamma   90.00
#
_symmetry.space_group_name_H-M   'P 1'
#
loop_
_entity.id
_entity.type
_entity.pdbx_description
1 polymer ?
#
loop_
_entity_poly.entity_id
_entity_poly.type
_entity_poly.pdbx_seq_one_letter_code
_entity_poly.pdbx_strand_id
1 'polypeptide(L)'
;MSDNQAIVKDFIAAFNANDLERIMGFFTEDCVYHNIPLEPAAGLEAIRGVLAGFSGMSSEVDWVLHNIAESPAGVVLTERTDRFLIGEKWVEIRVMGTFDLRDGKISGWRDYFDMGQFQNQLPG
;
A
#
# COMPACT_ATOMS: atom_id res chain seq x y z
N MET A 1 -17.35 17.18 1.88
CA MET A 1 -16.69 15.85 1.91
C MET A 1 -15.38 15.92 1.17
N SER A 2 -14.36 15.35 1.74
CA SER A 2 -13.05 15.29 1.11
C SER A 2 -13.00 14.17 0.07
N ASP A 3 -12.30 14.40 -1.04
CA ASP A 3 -12.06 13.37 -2.04
C ASP A 3 -10.91 12.43 -1.64
N ASN A 4 -10.23 12.70 -0.52
CA ASN A 4 -9.05 11.93 -0.10
C ASN A 4 -9.36 10.46 0.11
N GLN A 5 -10.50 10.13 0.72
CA GLN A 5 -10.88 8.73 0.91
C GLN A 5 -11.14 8.03 -0.42
N ALA A 6 -11.77 8.73 -1.38
CA ALA A 6 -12.02 8.17 -2.70
C ALA A 6 -10.70 7.88 -3.43
N ILE A 7 -9.73 8.77 -3.31
CA ILE A 7 -8.40 8.58 -3.90
C ILE A 7 -7.74 7.33 -3.34
N VAL A 8 -7.78 7.14 -2.03
CA VAL A 8 -7.17 5.96 -1.39
C VAL A 8 -7.90 4.67 -1.80
N LYS A 9 -9.24 4.71 -1.92
CA LYS A 9 -10.00 3.56 -2.41
C LYS A 9 -9.61 3.20 -3.84
N ASP A 10 -9.43 4.19 -4.70
CA ASP A 10 -9.00 3.98 -6.09
C ASP A 10 -7.57 3.44 -6.13
N PHE A 11 -6.72 3.89 -5.23
CA PHE A 11 -5.36 3.39 -5.08
C PHE A 11 -5.35 1.89 -4.72
N ILE A 12 -6.20 1.50 -3.77
CA ILE A 12 -6.35 0.09 -3.39
C ILE A 12 -6.85 -0.73 -4.58
N ALA A 13 -7.80 -0.20 -5.36
CA ALA A 13 -8.28 -0.86 -6.57
C ALA A 13 -7.16 -1.07 -7.59
N ALA A 14 -6.24 -0.11 -7.71
CA ALA A 14 -5.08 -0.24 -8.58
C ALA A 14 -4.15 -1.38 -8.13
N PHE A 15 -3.97 -1.54 -6.81
CA PHE A 15 -3.24 -2.69 -6.27
C PHE A 15 -3.93 -4.00 -6.59
N ASN A 16 -5.25 -4.06 -6.44
CA ASN A 16 -6.00 -5.28 -6.72
C ASN A 16 -5.99 -5.65 -8.20
N ALA A 17 -5.80 -4.65 -9.08
CA ALA A 17 -5.58 -4.87 -10.51
C ALA A 17 -4.13 -5.27 -10.81
N ASN A 18 -3.25 -5.20 -9.83
CA ASN A 18 -1.81 -5.45 -9.96
C ASN A 18 -1.18 -4.62 -11.11
N ASP A 19 -1.62 -3.36 -11.21
CA ASP A 19 -1.24 -2.43 -12.28
C ASP A 19 -0.22 -1.41 -11.73
N LEU A 20 1.06 -1.73 -11.85
CA LEU A 20 2.13 -0.93 -11.27
C LEU A 20 2.15 0.51 -11.82
N GLU A 21 1.93 0.69 -13.12
CA GLU A 21 1.97 2.03 -13.71
C GLU A 21 0.81 2.90 -13.19
N ARG A 22 -0.35 2.31 -13.03
CA ARG A 22 -1.51 3.01 -12.44
C ARG A 22 -1.24 3.36 -10.97
N ILE A 23 -0.67 2.43 -10.21
CA ILE A 23 -0.30 2.66 -8.80
C ILE A 23 0.67 3.84 -8.71
N MET A 24 1.71 3.85 -9.52
CA MET A 24 2.74 4.90 -9.48
C MET A 24 2.17 6.30 -9.77
N GLY A 25 1.12 6.37 -10.56
CA GLY A 25 0.46 7.64 -10.89
C GLY A 25 -0.22 8.34 -9.72
N PHE A 26 -0.43 7.64 -8.60
CA PHE A 26 -1.06 8.22 -7.41
C PHE A 26 -0.11 9.04 -6.54
N PHE A 27 1.21 8.91 -6.72
CA PHE A 27 2.20 9.51 -5.81
C PHE A 27 2.68 10.88 -6.27
N THR A 28 2.99 11.76 -5.31
CA THR A 28 3.80 12.95 -5.59
C THR A 28 5.24 12.53 -5.85
N GLU A 29 6.01 13.39 -6.53
CA GLU A 29 7.41 13.09 -6.84
C GLU A 29 8.28 12.89 -5.60
N ASP A 30 7.94 13.57 -4.50
CA ASP A 30 8.67 13.53 -3.24
C ASP A 30 8.02 12.61 -2.21
N CYS A 31 7.08 11.75 -2.63
CA CYS A 31 6.40 10.84 -1.72
C CYS A 31 7.40 9.93 -0.99
N VAL A 32 7.10 9.65 0.28
CA VAL A 32 7.85 8.67 1.07
C VAL A 32 6.91 7.53 1.43
N TYR A 33 7.30 6.32 1.06
CA TYR A 33 6.60 5.09 1.41
C TYR A 33 7.41 4.34 2.46
N HIS A 34 6.82 4.15 3.62
CA HIS A 34 7.48 3.50 4.74
C HIS A 34 6.68 2.32 5.25
N ASN A 35 7.14 1.12 4.92
CA ASN A 35 6.73 -0.08 5.64
C ASN A 35 7.46 -0.04 6.98
N ILE A 36 6.75 0.23 8.06
CA ILE A 36 7.35 0.59 9.34
C ILE A 36 8.44 -0.40 9.81
N PRO A 37 8.30 -1.73 9.64
CA PRO A 37 9.38 -2.65 9.99
C PRO A 37 10.64 -2.54 9.16
N LEU A 38 10.60 -1.81 8.02
CA LEU A 38 11.69 -1.72 7.06
C LEU A 38 12.16 -0.28 6.91
N GLU A 39 13.18 -0.06 6.07
CA GLU A 39 13.67 1.26 5.74
C GLU A 39 12.66 2.00 4.86
N PRO A 40 12.52 3.34 5.01
CA PRO A 40 11.64 4.10 4.13
C PRO A 40 12.20 4.20 2.71
N ALA A 41 11.28 4.22 1.74
CA ALA A 41 11.59 4.47 0.32
C ALA A 41 11.18 5.89 -0.03
N ALA A 42 12.14 6.75 -0.32
CA ALA A 42 11.89 8.16 -0.62
C ALA A 42 12.03 8.40 -2.12
N GLY A 43 10.98 8.98 -2.71
CA GLY A 43 10.92 9.32 -4.13
C GLY A 43 10.38 8.18 -5.00
N LEU A 44 9.97 8.54 -6.22
CA LEU A 44 9.26 7.62 -7.11
C LEU A 44 10.09 6.41 -7.49
N GLU A 45 11.38 6.60 -7.75
CA GLU A 45 12.25 5.48 -8.17
C GLU A 45 12.38 4.44 -7.07
N ALA A 46 12.62 4.88 -5.83
CA ALA A 46 12.74 3.97 -4.69
C ALA A 46 11.42 3.24 -4.42
N ILE A 47 10.30 3.96 -4.49
CA ILE A 47 8.97 3.38 -4.29
C ILE A 47 8.68 2.35 -5.37
N ARG A 48 8.98 2.66 -6.64
CA ARG A 48 8.78 1.72 -7.74
C ARG A 48 9.57 0.43 -7.50
N GLY A 49 10.81 0.54 -7.02
CA GLY A 49 11.64 -0.62 -6.73
C GLY A 49 11.01 -1.56 -5.70
N VAL A 50 10.47 -0.99 -4.61
CA VAL A 50 9.80 -1.77 -3.57
C VAL A 50 8.54 -2.45 -4.12
N LEU A 51 7.69 -1.68 -4.81
CA LEU A 51 6.42 -2.19 -5.32
C LEU A 51 6.61 -3.21 -6.44
N ALA A 52 7.62 -3.01 -7.30
CA ALA A 52 7.94 -3.97 -8.36
C ALA A 52 8.39 -5.32 -7.77
N GLY A 53 9.06 -5.30 -6.62
CA GLY A 53 9.42 -6.53 -5.90
C GLY A 53 8.20 -7.32 -5.48
N PHE A 54 7.20 -6.67 -4.89
CA PHE A 54 5.94 -7.31 -4.52
C PHE A 54 5.16 -7.78 -5.75
N SER A 55 5.06 -6.92 -6.76
CA SER A 55 4.34 -7.23 -8.00
C SER A 55 4.98 -8.41 -8.73
N GLY A 56 6.31 -8.49 -8.76
CA GLY A 56 7.02 -9.61 -9.40
C GLY A 56 6.91 -10.91 -8.63
N MET A 57 6.67 -10.85 -7.32
CA MET A 57 6.53 -12.01 -6.45
C MET A 57 5.11 -12.58 -6.46
N SER A 58 4.12 -11.74 -6.71
CA SER A 58 2.69 -12.06 -6.54
C SER A 58 2.00 -12.16 -7.89
N SER A 59 1.31 -13.27 -8.16
CA SER A 59 0.50 -13.43 -9.38
C SER A 59 -0.87 -12.76 -9.23
N GLU A 60 -1.38 -12.63 -8.01
CA GLU A 60 -2.63 -11.93 -7.71
C GLU A 60 -2.47 -11.15 -6.42
N VAL A 61 -3.20 -10.05 -6.32
CA VAL A 61 -3.23 -9.18 -5.14
C VAL A 61 -4.68 -8.93 -4.78
N ASP A 62 -5.01 -9.08 -3.50
CA ASP A 62 -6.36 -8.82 -3.00
C ASP A 62 -6.26 -8.12 -1.65
N TRP A 63 -6.24 -6.79 -1.68
CA TRP A 63 -6.27 -5.96 -0.48
C TRP A 63 -7.73 -5.78 -0.05
N VAL A 64 -8.06 -6.28 1.12
CA VAL A 64 -9.40 -6.17 1.68
C VAL A 64 -9.45 -5.00 2.64
N LEU A 65 -10.23 -3.98 2.30
CA LEU A 65 -10.41 -2.79 3.13
C LEU A 65 -11.53 -3.04 4.13
N HIS A 66 -11.21 -3.07 5.42
CA HIS A 66 -12.18 -3.28 6.48
C HIS A 66 -12.79 -1.97 6.97
N ASN A 67 -11.93 -0.98 7.23
CA ASN A 67 -12.34 0.33 7.72
C ASN A 67 -11.50 1.43 7.10
N ILE A 68 -12.12 2.58 6.86
CA ILE A 68 -11.45 3.77 6.37
C ILE A 68 -11.98 4.97 7.12
N ALA A 69 -11.08 5.87 7.49
CA ALA A 69 -11.42 7.10 8.19
C ALA A 69 -10.50 8.21 7.74
N GLU A 70 -10.86 9.45 8.05
CA GLU A 70 -10.04 10.60 7.70
C GLU A 70 -9.90 11.50 8.92
N SER A 71 -8.68 11.93 9.21
CA SER A 71 -8.42 12.86 10.32
C SER A 71 -8.85 14.28 9.92
N PRO A 72 -9.01 15.21 10.90
CA PRO A 72 -9.31 16.60 10.58
C PRO A 72 -8.28 17.27 9.67
N ALA A 73 -7.05 16.78 9.63
CA ALA A 73 -5.98 17.29 8.77
C ALA A 73 -6.01 16.69 7.36
N GLY A 74 -6.97 15.79 7.07
CA GLY A 74 -7.09 15.18 5.75
C GLY A 74 -6.25 13.93 5.56
N VAL A 75 -5.65 13.39 6.62
CA VAL A 75 -4.90 12.14 6.58
C VAL A 75 -5.88 10.97 6.56
N VAL A 76 -5.72 10.06 5.60
CA VAL A 76 -6.60 8.89 5.47
C VAL A 76 -5.99 7.71 6.20
N LEU A 77 -6.81 7.06 7.03
CA LEU A 77 -6.42 5.89 7.83
C LEU A 77 -7.19 4.68 7.34
N THR A 78 -6.50 3.56 7.17
CA THR A 78 -7.12 2.31 6.70
C THR A 78 -6.79 1.16 7.62
N GLU A 79 -7.76 0.27 7.79
CA GLU A 79 -7.51 -1.05 8.36
C GLU A 79 -7.76 -2.07 7.27
N ARG A 80 -6.75 -2.88 6.94
CA ARG A 80 -6.80 -3.79 5.80
C ARG A 80 -6.28 -5.18 6.16
N THR A 81 -6.66 -6.14 5.33
CA THR A 81 -5.92 -7.40 5.18
C THR A 81 -5.36 -7.40 3.77
N ASP A 82 -4.05 -7.32 3.64
CA ASP A 82 -3.38 -7.36 2.34
C ASP A 82 -3.04 -8.80 2.01
N ARG A 83 -3.62 -9.31 0.92
CA ARG A 83 -3.46 -10.71 0.49
C ARG A 83 -2.69 -10.74 -0.82
N PHE A 84 -1.72 -11.64 -0.89
CA PHE A 84 -0.86 -11.82 -2.07
C PHE A 84 -0.80 -13.30 -2.42
N LEU A 85 -1.05 -13.65 -3.68
CA LEU A 85 -0.88 -15.02 -4.15
C LEU A 85 0.57 -15.21 -4.60
N ILE A 86 1.35 -15.91 -3.80
CA ILE A 86 2.78 -16.16 -4.05
C ILE A 86 2.93 -17.67 -4.28
N GLY A 87 3.28 -18.04 -5.53
CA GLY A 87 3.23 -19.44 -5.93
C GLY A 87 1.79 -19.94 -5.90
N GLU A 88 1.52 -20.96 -5.12
CA GLU A 88 0.16 -21.51 -4.96
C GLU A 88 -0.46 -21.14 -3.62
N LYS A 89 0.17 -20.24 -2.87
CA LYS A 89 -0.25 -19.91 -1.51
C LYS A 89 -0.66 -18.45 -1.39
N TRP A 90 -1.81 -18.20 -0.75
CA TRP A 90 -2.21 -16.86 -0.35
C TRP A 90 -1.51 -16.48 0.96
N VAL A 91 -0.75 -15.40 0.90
CA VAL A 91 -0.10 -14.79 2.07
C VAL A 91 -0.96 -13.62 2.52
N GLU A 92 -1.29 -13.57 3.82
CA GLU A 92 -2.17 -12.54 4.37
C GLU A 92 -1.45 -11.75 5.45
N ILE A 93 -1.53 -10.42 5.35
CA ILE A 93 -0.90 -9.51 6.32
C ILE A 93 -1.97 -8.53 6.80
N ARG A 94 -2.11 -8.40 8.12
CA ARG A 94 -2.97 -7.37 8.71
C ARG A 94 -2.20 -6.07 8.78
N VAL A 95 -2.77 -5.00 8.23
CA VAL A 95 -2.08 -3.72 8.06
C VAL A 95 -2.98 -2.58 8.51
N MET A 96 -2.41 -1.67 9.31
CA MET A 96 -2.97 -0.33 9.52
C MET A 96 -2.12 0.62 8.69
N GLY A 97 -2.73 1.25 7.68
CA GLY A 97 -2.02 2.14 6.77
C GLY A 97 -2.54 3.56 6.85
N THR A 98 -1.65 4.52 6.75
CA THR A 98 -1.99 5.94 6.78
C THR A 98 -1.40 6.64 5.55
N PHE A 99 -2.19 7.55 4.97
CA PHE A 99 -1.88 8.22 3.72
C PHE A 99 -2.00 9.73 3.88
N ASP A 100 -0.91 10.44 3.62
CA ASP A 100 -0.92 11.90 3.53
C ASP A 100 -1.25 12.28 2.08
N LEU A 101 -2.19 13.19 1.90
CA LEU A 101 -2.62 13.64 0.57
C LEU A 101 -2.24 15.09 0.36
N ARG A 102 -1.80 15.42 -0.86
CA ARG A 102 -1.46 16.78 -1.28
C ARG A 102 -1.90 16.98 -2.72
N ASP A 103 -2.82 17.91 -2.93
CA ASP A 103 -3.32 18.23 -4.27
C ASP A 103 -3.81 17.02 -5.07
N GLY A 104 -4.52 16.12 -4.38
CA GLY A 104 -5.12 14.95 -5.01
C GLY A 104 -4.17 13.78 -5.20
N LYS A 105 -2.96 13.85 -4.65
CA LYS A 105 -1.97 12.77 -4.74
C LYS A 105 -1.46 12.37 -3.37
N ILE A 106 -0.96 11.14 -3.27
CA ILE A 106 -0.39 10.60 -2.04
C ILE A 106 1.03 11.16 -1.89
N SER A 107 1.24 11.95 -0.84
CA SER A 107 2.54 12.55 -0.53
C SER A 107 3.31 11.80 0.55
N GLY A 108 2.65 10.92 1.27
CA GLY A 108 3.26 10.05 2.28
C GLY A 108 2.40 8.84 2.50
N TRP A 109 3.02 7.71 2.75
CA TRP A 109 2.32 6.45 2.98
C TRP A 109 3.11 5.63 3.99
N ARG A 110 2.46 5.25 5.09
CA ARG A 110 3.07 4.45 6.16
C ARG A 110 2.17 3.27 6.45
N ASP A 111 2.72 2.07 6.35
CA ASP A 111 2.01 0.83 6.68
C ASP A 111 2.63 0.20 7.92
N TYR A 112 1.79 -0.08 8.92
CA TYR A 112 2.16 -0.69 10.19
C TYR A 112 1.70 -2.14 10.20
N PHE A 113 2.62 -3.06 10.27
CA PHE A 113 2.33 -4.49 10.26
C PHE A 113 3.44 -5.28 10.95
N ASP A 114 3.16 -6.55 11.21
CA ASP A 114 4.11 -7.48 11.82
C ASP A 114 4.88 -8.21 10.71
N MET A 115 6.17 -7.93 10.61
CA MET A 115 7.03 -8.57 9.61
C MET A 115 7.08 -10.10 9.80
N GLY A 116 7.02 -10.58 11.05
CA GLY A 116 6.97 -12.02 11.33
C GLY A 116 5.74 -12.69 10.71
N GLN A 117 4.58 -12.02 10.75
CA GLN A 117 3.38 -12.53 10.10
C GLN A 117 3.60 -12.76 8.61
N PHE A 118 4.29 -11.83 7.95
CA PHE A 118 4.60 -11.97 6.53
C PHE A 118 5.62 -13.08 6.28
N GLN A 119 6.76 -13.01 6.99
CA GLN A 119 7.88 -13.95 6.77
C GLN A 119 7.51 -15.40 7.05
N ASN A 120 6.70 -15.64 8.08
CA ASN A 120 6.31 -16.99 8.49
C ASN A 120 5.41 -17.69 7.46
N GLN A 121 4.82 -16.93 6.54
CA GLN A 121 3.95 -17.48 5.51
C GLN A 121 4.66 -17.69 4.18
N LEU A 122 5.83 -17.10 3.99
CA LEU A 122 6.56 -17.24 2.73
C LEU A 122 7.03 -18.66 2.50
N PRO A 123 6.98 -19.15 1.23
CA PRO A 123 7.49 -20.49 0.92
C PRO A 123 9.00 -20.53 1.12
N GLY A 124 9.46 -21.62 1.64
CA GLY A 124 10.86 -21.83 1.73
C GLY A 124 11.50 -22.01 2.96
#